data_786dca62b5a930eb85b64c195dabaf1b
#
_entry.id   786dca62b5a930eb85b64c195dabaf1b
#
_cell.length_a   1.000
_cell.length_b   1.000
_cell.length_c   1.000
_cell.angle_alpha   90.00
_cell.angle_beta   90.00
_cell.angle_gamma   90.00
#
_symmetry.space_group_name_H-M   'P 1'
#
loop_
_entity.id
_entity.type
_entity.pdbx_description
1 polymer ?
#
loop_
_entity_poly.entity_id
_entity_poly.type
_entity_poly.pdbx_seq_one_letter_code
_entity_poly.pdbx_strand_id
1 'polypeptide(L)'
;MTGYIKRINSVGDLVEKEIIETEQLKRNQSPSRAKNFKTAVMVTGVNDSSKEDKFVSGSFKLTEGRALKTGDKGKVLLHKKLAEKNNLKIGDKFKIKSNLYDSDNEKQADETIEVEIVGLFEGQNKSRVTYAQELYENNVISDIDTAARLYGYTEETAIYQDATFFVNGDKNIDDVMKKLQRLDINWKSYNLIKSSSNYPGLQQSISGIYGIADKLLMGSLIFSGLVLTLLLFLWINARRKEIGIMLSLGKTKADIIGQCILELIIISVLAFTGAYFAANYTAKGVSDKILTNINSEITKKSEKEGKSSNVGGGAEVDGFNRTLTKLNVKINVQDVIYVGILCTIIILIALGVASYKIMKKHPKTLLTDIE
;
A
#
# COMPACT_ATOMS: atom_id res chain seq x y z
N MET A 1 1.43 4.58 -17.04
CA MET A 1 0.22 3.83 -16.68
C MET A 1 0.54 2.35 -16.83
N THR A 2 0.26 1.55 -15.83
CA THR A 2 0.47 0.08 -15.86
C THR A 2 -0.82 -0.69 -16.07
N GLY A 3 -1.95 -0.02 -16.02
CA GLY A 3 -3.27 -0.59 -16.27
C GLY A 3 -4.38 0.33 -15.76
N TYR A 4 -5.60 -0.09 -16.00
CA TYR A 4 -6.79 0.57 -15.48
C TYR A 4 -7.85 -0.47 -15.14
N ILE A 5 -8.77 -0.10 -14.27
CA ILE A 5 -10.03 -0.80 -14.02
C ILE A 5 -11.16 0.20 -14.12
N LYS A 6 -12.26 -0.21 -14.69
CA LYS A 6 -13.55 0.50 -14.66
C LYS A 6 -14.59 -0.38 -13.99
N ARG A 7 -15.47 0.21 -13.22
CA ARG A 7 -16.42 -0.51 -12.38
C ARG A 7 -17.83 0.04 -12.56
N ILE A 8 -18.78 -0.88 -12.61
CA ILE A 8 -20.20 -0.60 -12.54
C ILE A 8 -20.83 -1.50 -11.48
N ASN A 9 -21.70 -0.96 -10.65
CA ASN A 9 -22.49 -1.76 -9.71
C ASN A 9 -23.94 -1.76 -10.14
N SER A 10 -24.57 -2.93 -10.00
CA SER A 10 -26.00 -3.12 -10.26
C SER A 10 -26.57 -4.07 -9.20
N VAL A 11 -27.84 -3.99 -8.97
CA VAL A 11 -28.58 -4.97 -8.16
C VAL A 11 -29.37 -5.88 -9.08
N GLY A 12 -29.18 -7.19 -8.91
CA GLY A 12 -29.93 -8.20 -9.66
C GLY A 12 -30.51 -9.25 -8.71
N ASP A 13 -31.59 -9.87 -9.12
CA ASP A 13 -32.22 -10.97 -8.41
C ASP A 13 -31.72 -12.31 -8.93
N LEU A 14 -31.33 -13.19 -8.04
CA LEU A 14 -31.03 -14.58 -8.40
C LEU A 14 -32.32 -15.34 -8.74
N VAL A 15 -32.38 -15.91 -9.94
CA VAL A 15 -33.54 -16.69 -10.39
C VAL A 15 -33.42 -18.11 -9.85
N GLU A 16 -34.46 -18.56 -9.12
CA GLU A 16 -34.51 -19.91 -8.50
C GLU A 16 -33.32 -20.27 -7.60
N LYS A 17 -32.71 -19.26 -7.00
CA LYS A 17 -31.58 -19.39 -6.10
C LYS A 17 -31.81 -18.55 -4.84
N GLU A 18 -31.10 -18.91 -3.77
CA GLU A 18 -31.19 -18.27 -2.48
C GLU A 18 -29.96 -17.40 -2.19
N ILE A 19 -30.17 -16.31 -1.47
CA ILE A 19 -29.09 -15.46 -0.96
C ILE A 19 -28.66 -15.88 0.46
N ILE A 20 -27.49 -15.43 0.89
CA ILE A 20 -27.04 -15.53 2.28
C ILE A 20 -27.73 -14.44 3.08
N GLU A 21 -28.39 -14.80 4.16
CA GLU A 21 -29.12 -13.86 5.00
C GLU A 21 -29.01 -14.29 6.48
N THR A 22 -28.87 -13.31 7.37
CA THR A 22 -28.88 -13.55 8.81
C THR A 22 -30.23 -13.16 9.43
N GLU A 23 -30.59 -13.80 10.53
CA GLU A 23 -31.85 -13.46 11.24
C GLU A 23 -31.92 -11.98 11.64
N GLN A 24 -30.79 -11.36 11.95
CA GLN A 24 -30.73 -9.94 12.28
C GLN A 24 -31.07 -9.06 11.08
N LEU A 25 -30.56 -9.39 9.87
CA LEU A 25 -30.84 -8.64 8.65
C LEU A 25 -32.31 -8.78 8.25
N LYS A 26 -32.92 -9.96 8.41
CA LYS A 26 -34.33 -10.19 8.17
C LYS A 26 -35.22 -9.29 9.05
N ARG A 27 -34.90 -9.20 10.35
CA ARG A 27 -35.67 -8.39 11.31
C ARG A 27 -35.59 -6.89 11.08
N ASN A 28 -34.51 -6.42 10.49
CA ASN A 28 -34.27 -5.00 10.27
C ASN A 28 -34.90 -4.45 8.96
N GLN A 29 -35.50 -5.31 8.15
CA GLN A 29 -36.11 -4.91 6.88
C GLN A 29 -37.61 -4.64 7.04
N SER A 30 -38.11 -3.64 6.29
CA SER A 30 -39.56 -3.46 6.12
C SER A 30 -40.16 -4.63 5.33
N PRO A 31 -41.43 -5.01 5.53
CA PRO A 31 -42.04 -6.09 4.78
C PRO A 31 -42.00 -5.91 3.26
N SER A 32 -42.14 -4.68 2.76
CA SER A 32 -42.04 -4.38 1.33
C SER A 32 -40.64 -4.62 0.81
N ARG A 33 -39.59 -4.19 1.53
CA ARG A 33 -38.22 -4.40 1.13
C ARG A 33 -37.83 -5.89 1.17
N ALA A 34 -38.23 -6.60 2.21
CA ALA A 34 -38.01 -8.03 2.32
C ALA A 34 -38.63 -8.83 1.17
N LYS A 35 -39.77 -8.37 0.64
CA LYS A 35 -40.41 -8.95 -0.56
C LYS A 35 -39.66 -8.58 -1.83
N ASN A 36 -39.33 -7.31 -2.04
CA ASN A 36 -38.82 -6.75 -3.29
C ASN A 36 -37.33 -7.06 -3.52
N PHE A 37 -36.59 -7.37 -2.46
CA PHE A 37 -35.14 -7.69 -2.49
C PHE A 37 -34.85 -9.10 -1.95
N LYS A 38 -35.81 -10.01 -2.00
CA LYS A 38 -35.73 -11.35 -1.41
C LYS A 38 -34.55 -12.16 -1.94
N THR A 39 -34.20 -12.02 -3.22
CA THR A 39 -33.13 -12.74 -3.89
C THR A 39 -32.06 -11.81 -4.44
N ALA A 40 -32.08 -10.55 -3.99
CA ALA A 40 -31.21 -9.50 -4.50
C ALA A 40 -29.76 -9.69 -4.08
N VAL A 41 -28.87 -9.57 -5.05
CA VAL A 41 -27.40 -9.62 -4.92
C VAL A 41 -26.79 -8.36 -5.52
N MET A 42 -25.64 -7.94 -4.99
CA MET A 42 -24.85 -6.90 -5.61
C MET A 42 -24.04 -7.51 -6.75
N VAL A 43 -24.21 -6.98 -7.96
CA VAL A 43 -23.46 -7.38 -9.15
C VAL A 43 -22.44 -6.29 -9.48
N THR A 44 -21.17 -6.60 -9.29
CA THR A 44 -20.05 -5.70 -9.55
C THR A 44 -19.40 -6.08 -10.87
N GLY A 45 -19.66 -5.30 -11.92
CA GLY A 45 -19.06 -5.47 -13.24
C GLY A 45 -17.69 -4.82 -13.34
N VAL A 46 -16.69 -5.57 -13.77
CA VAL A 46 -15.30 -5.10 -13.92
C VAL A 46 -14.66 -5.65 -15.20
N ASN A 47 -13.70 -4.92 -15.75
CA ASN A 47 -12.95 -5.39 -16.91
C ASN A 47 -11.80 -6.36 -16.56
N ASP A 48 -11.34 -6.37 -15.30
CA ASP A 48 -10.28 -7.26 -14.80
C ASP A 48 -10.44 -7.43 -13.29
N SER A 49 -10.97 -8.57 -12.85
CA SER A 49 -11.25 -8.77 -11.43
C SER A 49 -10.00 -8.88 -10.57
N SER A 50 -8.84 -9.19 -11.15
CA SER A 50 -7.58 -9.23 -10.40
C SER A 50 -7.10 -7.86 -9.93
N LYS A 51 -7.61 -6.79 -10.54
CA LYS A 51 -7.33 -5.39 -10.21
C LYS A 51 -8.44 -4.74 -9.41
N GLU A 52 -9.54 -5.44 -9.17
CA GLU A 52 -10.64 -4.93 -8.35
C GLU A 52 -10.17 -4.74 -6.91
N ASP A 53 -10.60 -3.64 -6.31
CA ASP A 53 -10.10 -3.16 -5.02
C ASP A 53 -10.15 -4.19 -3.90
N LYS A 54 -11.21 -4.98 -3.81
CA LYS A 54 -11.36 -5.99 -2.75
C LYS A 54 -10.39 -7.16 -2.93
N PHE A 55 -10.07 -7.53 -4.18
CA PHE A 55 -9.03 -8.52 -4.46
C PHE A 55 -7.63 -7.96 -4.21
N VAL A 56 -7.35 -6.74 -4.65
CA VAL A 56 -6.05 -6.08 -4.45
C VAL A 56 -5.76 -5.85 -2.97
N SER A 57 -6.78 -5.49 -2.19
CA SER A 57 -6.65 -5.30 -0.74
C SER A 57 -6.59 -6.60 0.07
N GLY A 58 -6.88 -7.73 -0.55
CA GLY A 58 -6.99 -9.02 0.13
C GLY A 58 -8.28 -9.21 0.94
N SER A 59 -9.26 -8.32 0.80
CA SER A 59 -10.61 -8.49 1.39
C SER A 59 -11.35 -9.64 0.71
N PHE A 60 -11.11 -9.81 -0.60
CA PHE A 60 -11.50 -10.99 -1.37
C PHE A 60 -10.28 -11.80 -1.74
N LYS A 61 -10.41 -13.11 -1.70
CA LYS A 61 -9.38 -14.06 -2.12
C LYS A 61 -9.99 -15.06 -3.09
N LEU A 62 -9.47 -15.11 -4.30
CA LEU A 62 -9.83 -16.16 -5.25
C LEU A 62 -9.33 -17.50 -4.71
N THR A 63 -10.24 -18.45 -4.53
CA THR A 63 -9.93 -19.78 -3.95
C THR A 63 -9.89 -20.86 -5.01
N GLU A 64 -10.74 -20.76 -6.03
CA GLU A 64 -10.86 -21.76 -7.09
C GLU A 64 -11.11 -21.08 -8.44
N GLY A 65 -10.70 -21.74 -9.53
CA GLY A 65 -10.91 -21.23 -10.88
C GLY A 65 -9.98 -20.10 -11.28
N ARG A 66 -10.48 -19.14 -12.05
CA ARG A 66 -9.70 -18.01 -12.60
C ARG A 66 -10.37 -16.67 -12.37
N ALA A 67 -9.57 -15.62 -12.37
CA ALA A 67 -10.07 -14.23 -12.42
C ALA A 67 -10.73 -13.92 -13.78
N LEU A 68 -11.64 -12.93 -13.76
CA LEU A 68 -12.20 -12.33 -14.97
C LEU A 68 -11.14 -11.52 -15.69
N LYS A 69 -11.17 -11.54 -17.01
CA LYS A 69 -10.27 -10.80 -17.89
C LYS A 69 -11.05 -9.94 -18.86
N THR A 70 -10.42 -8.91 -19.37
CA THR A 70 -10.99 -8.09 -20.43
C THR A 70 -11.42 -8.95 -21.61
N GLY A 71 -12.66 -8.81 -22.04
CA GLY A 71 -13.29 -9.59 -23.13
C GLY A 71 -14.14 -10.79 -22.66
N ASP A 72 -14.12 -11.14 -21.38
CA ASP A 72 -15.09 -12.10 -20.83
C ASP A 72 -16.52 -11.53 -20.97
N LYS A 73 -17.48 -12.36 -21.39
CA LYS A 73 -18.90 -12.03 -21.48
C LYS A 73 -19.75 -13.13 -20.86
N GLY A 74 -20.74 -12.74 -20.06
CA GLY A 74 -21.58 -13.67 -19.32
C GLY A 74 -20.81 -14.55 -18.35
N LYS A 75 -19.68 -14.06 -17.82
CA LYS A 75 -18.81 -14.78 -16.86
C LYS A 75 -18.85 -14.10 -15.51
N VAL A 76 -18.85 -14.91 -14.44
CA VAL A 76 -18.91 -14.39 -13.08
C VAL A 76 -17.96 -15.13 -12.14
N LEU A 77 -17.54 -14.39 -11.09
CA LEU A 77 -17.01 -15.00 -9.88
C LEU A 77 -18.12 -14.99 -8.82
N LEU A 78 -18.26 -16.09 -8.11
CA LEU A 78 -19.26 -16.24 -7.07
C LEU A 78 -18.59 -16.47 -5.72
N HIS A 79 -19.18 -15.94 -4.66
CA HIS A 79 -18.69 -16.22 -3.32
C HIS A 79 -18.93 -17.69 -2.96
N LYS A 80 -17.93 -18.36 -2.38
CA LYS A 80 -17.96 -19.81 -2.11
C LYS A 80 -19.18 -20.24 -1.30
N LYS A 81 -19.52 -19.52 -0.22
CA LYS A 81 -20.71 -19.82 0.58
C LYS A 81 -22.02 -19.70 -0.20
N LEU A 82 -22.12 -18.73 -1.12
CA LEU A 82 -23.30 -18.58 -1.97
C LEU A 82 -23.40 -19.73 -2.98
N ALA A 83 -22.27 -20.15 -3.54
CA ALA A 83 -22.19 -21.32 -4.41
C ALA A 83 -22.58 -22.60 -3.68
N GLU A 84 -22.02 -22.86 -2.50
CA GLU A 84 -22.33 -24.02 -1.66
C GLU A 84 -23.82 -24.09 -1.29
N LYS A 85 -24.41 -22.95 -0.87
CA LYS A 85 -25.84 -22.87 -0.52
C LYS A 85 -26.76 -23.27 -1.67
N ASN A 86 -26.34 -22.94 -2.90
CA ASN A 86 -27.12 -23.19 -4.10
C ASN A 86 -26.67 -24.41 -4.90
N ASN A 87 -25.75 -25.23 -4.36
CA ASN A 87 -25.16 -26.42 -5.01
C ASN A 87 -24.55 -26.10 -6.39
N LEU A 88 -23.90 -24.91 -6.52
CA LEU A 88 -23.27 -24.44 -7.74
C LEU A 88 -21.76 -24.66 -7.71
N LYS A 89 -21.18 -24.96 -8.87
CA LYS A 89 -19.74 -25.20 -9.07
C LYS A 89 -19.21 -24.41 -10.24
N ILE A 90 -17.90 -24.33 -10.39
CA ILE A 90 -17.26 -23.76 -11.57
C ILE A 90 -17.73 -24.49 -12.83
N GLY A 91 -18.12 -23.71 -13.85
CA GLY A 91 -18.69 -24.17 -15.10
C GLY A 91 -20.23 -24.22 -15.10
N ASP A 92 -20.86 -24.18 -13.93
CA ASP A 92 -22.33 -24.12 -13.87
C ASP A 92 -22.85 -22.76 -14.31
N LYS A 93 -24.07 -22.80 -14.85
CA LYS A 93 -24.78 -21.59 -15.27
C LYS A 93 -25.97 -21.33 -14.37
N PHE A 94 -26.24 -20.05 -14.14
CA PHE A 94 -27.45 -19.60 -13.46
C PHE A 94 -27.93 -18.27 -14.06
N LYS A 95 -29.10 -17.82 -13.65
CA LYS A 95 -29.72 -16.61 -14.20
C LYS A 95 -29.80 -15.53 -13.15
N ILE A 96 -29.48 -14.29 -13.57
CA ILE A 96 -29.65 -13.07 -12.79
C ILE A 96 -30.68 -12.20 -13.56
N LYS A 97 -31.66 -11.71 -12.84
CA LYS A 97 -32.70 -10.83 -13.39
C LYS A 97 -32.53 -9.42 -12.85
N SER A 98 -32.84 -8.42 -13.65
CA SER A 98 -32.90 -7.01 -13.22
C SER A 98 -33.84 -6.84 -12.02
N ASN A 99 -33.40 -6.12 -10.97
CA ASN A 99 -34.30 -5.76 -9.88
C ASN A 99 -35.03 -4.45 -10.24
N LEU A 100 -36.36 -4.53 -10.37
CA LEU A 100 -37.21 -3.41 -10.76
C LEU A 100 -37.47 -2.41 -9.61
N TYR A 101 -37.11 -2.79 -8.39
CA TYR A 101 -37.32 -1.96 -7.19
C TYR A 101 -36.05 -1.23 -6.76
N ASP A 102 -34.95 -1.49 -7.44
CA ASP A 102 -33.74 -0.74 -7.21
C ASP A 102 -33.82 0.65 -7.83
N SER A 103 -33.52 1.67 -7.03
CA SER A 103 -33.59 3.09 -7.46
C SER A 103 -32.65 3.42 -8.60
N ASP A 104 -31.52 2.71 -8.71
CA ASP A 104 -30.52 2.95 -9.74
C ASP A 104 -30.88 2.30 -11.10
N ASN A 105 -31.91 1.44 -11.11
CA ASN A 105 -32.50 0.93 -12.36
C ASN A 105 -33.47 1.96 -12.96
N GLU A 106 -32.97 3.14 -13.30
CA GLU A 106 -33.76 4.27 -13.82
C GLU A 106 -34.49 3.93 -15.11
N LYS A 107 -33.93 3.04 -15.93
CA LYS A 107 -34.57 2.60 -17.18
C LYS A 107 -35.67 1.57 -16.99
N GLN A 108 -35.89 1.10 -15.75
CA GLN A 108 -36.83 0.02 -15.46
C GLN A 108 -36.56 -1.24 -16.32
N ALA A 109 -35.27 -1.53 -16.52
CA ALA A 109 -34.86 -2.70 -17.26
C ALA A 109 -35.37 -3.97 -16.59
N ASP A 110 -35.92 -4.89 -17.36
CA ASP A 110 -36.46 -6.20 -16.94
C ASP A 110 -35.80 -7.31 -17.76
N GLU A 111 -34.47 -7.40 -17.65
CA GLU A 111 -33.67 -8.37 -18.41
C GLU A 111 -33.27 -9.54 -17.52
N THR A 112 -33.28 -10.74 -18.11
CA THR A 112 -32.75 -11.94 -17.46
C THR A 112 -31.52 -12.42 -18.22
N ILE A 113 -30.40 -12.49 -17.54
CA ILE A 113 -29.09 -12.79 -18.12
C ILE A 113 -28.60 -14.14 -17.56
N GLU A 114 -28.24 -15.07 -18.46
CA GLU A 114 -27.57 -16.31 -18.07
C GLU A 114 -26.08 -16.06 -17.95
N VAL A 115 -25.48 -16.47 -16.82
CA VAL A 115 -24.07 -16.30 -16.53
C VAL A 115 -23.43 -17.62 -16.13
N GLU A 116 -22.13 -17.79 -16.41
CA GLU A 116 -21.34 -18.98 -16.10
C GLU A 116 -20.30 -18.65 -15.02
N ILE A 117 -20.17 -19.51 -14.02
CA ILE A 117 -19.21 -19.39 -12.94
C ILE A 117 -17.82 -19.78 -13.44
N VAL A 118 -16.85 -18.87 -13.42
CA VAL A 118 -15.46 -19.14 -13.81
C VAL A 118 -14.48 -19.15 -12.64
N GLY A 119 -14.92 -18.73 -11.46
CA GLY A 119 -14.12 -18.82 -10.25
C GLY A 119 -14.93 -18.60 -9.01
N LEU A 120 -14.38 -19.06 -7.90
CA LEU A 120 -14.94 -18.90 -6.56
C LEU A 120 -14.00 -18.06 -5.70
N PHE A 121 -14.58 -17.19 -4.89
CA PHE A 121 -13.82 -16.37 -3.96
C PHE A 121 -14.39 -16.43 -2.54
N GLU A 122 -13.57 -16.07 -1.58
CA GLU A 122 -13.93 -15.91 -0.17
C GLU A 122 -13.64 -14.50 0.29
N GLY A 123 -14.40 -14.05 1.29
CA GLY A 123 -14.23 -12.76 1.96
C GLY A 123 -15.30 -12.60 3.03
N GLN A 124 -15.03 -11.75 4.02
CA GLN A 124 -15.99 -11.46 5.09
C GLN A 124 -16.03 -9.96 5.37
N ASN A 125 -17.24 -9.42 5.51
CA ASN A 125 -17.42 -8.05 5.95
C ASN A 125 -16.79 -7.86 7.34
N LYS A 126 -15.97 -6.83 7.47
CA LYS A 126 -15.42 -6.40 8.76
C LYS A 126 -16.30 -5.36 9.45
N SER A 127 -17.09 -4.62 8.67
CA SER A 127 -18.07 -3.66 9.15
C SER A 127 -19.47 -4.26 9.17
N ARG A 128 -20.35 -3.64 9.96
CA ARG A 128 -21.75 -4.03 10.04
C ARG A 128 -22.48 -3.63 8.76
N VAL A 129 -23.24 -4.55 8.20
CA VAL A 129 -24.08 -4.31 7.00
C VAL A 129 -25.55 -4.08 7.44
N THR A 130 -26.27 -3.33 6.63
CA THR A 130 -27.67 -3.01 6.86
C THR A 130 -28.59 -3.94 6.07
N TYR A 131 -28.18 -4.32 4.86
CA TYR A 131 -28.97 -5.12 3.93
C TYR A 131 -28.22 -6.38 3.49
N ALA A 132 -28.98 -7.42 3.12
CA ALA A 132 -28.40 -8.69 2.72
C ALA A 132 -27.50 -8.59 1.47
N GLN A 133 -27.85 -7.72 0.51
CA GLN A 133 -27.03 -7.52 -0.70
C GLN A 133 -25.67 -6.85 -0.43
N GLU A 134 -25.48 -6.23 0.74
CA GLU A 134 -24.20 -5.66 1.16
C GLU A 134 -23.23 -6.70 1.75
N LEU A 135 -23.74 -7.90 2.03
CA LEU A 135 -22.89 -9.01 2.46
C LEU A 135 -21.92 -9.38 1.32
N TYR A 136 -20.67 -9.58 1.67
CA TYR A 136 -19.67 -10.06 0.71
C TYR A 136 -20.03 -11.41 0.14
N GLU A 137 -20.73 -12.23 0.92
CA GLU A 137 -21.28 -13.51 0.50
C GLU A 137 -22.31 -13.40 -0.64
N ASN A 138 -23.02 -12.27 -0.76
CA ASN A 138 -24.00 -12.00 -1.81
C ASN A 138 -23.44 -11.08 -2.90
N ASN A 139 -22.12 -10.91 -2.99
CA ASN A 139 -21.50 -10.16 -4.07
C ASN A 139 -21.18 -11.11 -5.23
N VAL A 140 -21.64 -10.76 -6.42
CA VAL A 140 -21.32 -11.42 -7.69
C VAL A 140 -20.40 -10.50 -8.46
N ILE A 141 -19.18 -10.92 -8.75
CA ILE A 141 -18.27 -10.16 -9.60
C ILE A 141 -18.49 -10.62 -11.03
N SER A 142 -18.93 -9.74 -11.92
CA SER A 142 -19.24 -10.03 -13.32
C SER A 142 -18.33 -9.27 -14.28
N ASP A 143 -18.40 -9.64 -15.55
CA ASP A 143 -17.97 -8.75 -16.62
C ASP A 143 -18.87 -7.50 -16.70
N ILE A 144 -18.36 -6.45 -17.35
CA ILE A 144 -19.04 -5.15 -17.43
C ILE A 144 -20.37 -5.25 -18.15
N ASP A 145 -20.44 -6.00 -19.27
CA ASP A 145 -21.64 -6.14 -20.08
C ASP A 145 -22.79 -6.72 -19.26
N THR A 146 -22.52 -7.75 -18.51
CA THR A 146 -23.51 -8.39 -17.62
C THR A 146 -24.09 -7.37 -16.61
N ALA A 147 -23.26 -6.65 -15.89
CA ALA A 147 -23.74 -5.68 -14.91
C ALA A 147 -24.46 -4.48 -15.55
N ALA A 148 -23.98 -3.99 -16.71
CA ALA A 148 -24.61 -2.89 -17.43
C ALA A 148 -26.01 -3.25 -17.94
N ARG A 149 -26.17 -4.45 -18.47
CA ARG A 149 -27.45 -4.95 -19.03
C ARG A 149 -28.53 -5.08 -17.97
N LEU A 150 -28.18 -5.39 -16.73
CA LEU A 150 -29.17 -5.42 -15.64
C LEU A 150 -29.90 -4.08 -15.44
N TYR A 151 -29.30 -2.96 -15.87
CA TYR A 151 -29.92 -1.64 -15.86
C TYR A 151 -30.26 -1.10 -17.27
N GLY A 152 -30.26 -1.98 -18.28
CA GLY A 152 -30.62 -1.63 -19.66
C GLY A 152 -29.57 -0.79 -20.38
N TYR A 153 -28.30 -0.94 -20.00
CA TYR A 153 -27.16 -0.30 -20.66
C TYR A 153 -26.31 -1.33 -21.41
N THR A 154 -25.52 -0.86 -22.36
CA THR A 154 -24.41 -1.61 -22.95
C THR A 154 -23.10 -1.16 -22.31
N GLU A 155 -22.00 -1.86 -22.58
CA GLU A 155 -20.68 -1.43 -22.10
C GLU A 155 -20.33 0.00 -22.55
N GLU A 156 -20.79 0.43 -23.74
CA GLU A 156 -20.53 1.77 -24.29
C GLU A 156 -21.39 2.86 -23.65
N THR A 157 -22.63 2.53 -23.26
CA THR A 157 -23.59 3.47 -22.70
C THR A 157 -23.69 3.42 -21.19
N ALA A 158 -22.95 2.50 -20.56
CA ALA A 158 -22.98 2.28 -19.12
C ALA A 158 -22.50 3.51 -18.33
N ILE A 159 -23.17 3.77 -17.23
CA ILE A 159 -22.74 4.76 -16.25
C ILE A 159 -21.78 4.07 -15.29
N TYR A 160 -20.49 4.34 -15.46
CA TYR A 160 -19.47 3.78 -14.60
C TYR A 160 -19.42 4.51 -13.25
N GLN A 161 -19.39 3.76 -12.18
CA GLN A 161 -19.25 4.30 -10.83
C GLN A 161 -17.89 4.97 -10.64
N ASP A 162 -16.84 4.30 -11.09
CA ASP A 162 -15.49 4.84 -11.08
C ASP A 162 -14.58 4.18 -12.13
N ALA A 163 -13.45 4.84 -12.36
CA ALA A 163 -12.32 4.27 -13.09
C ALA A 163 -11.04 4.53 -12.33
N THR A 164 -10.31 3.48 -12.01
CA THR A 164 -9.02 3.56 -11.31
C THR A 164 -7.88 3.33 -12.29
N PHE A 165 -6.91 4.24 -12.29
CA PHE A 165 -5.70 4.14 -13.09
C PHE A 165 -4.52 3.76 -12.22
N PHE A 166 -3.79 2.70 -12.60
CA PHE A 166 -2.60 2.25 -11.89
C PHE A 166 -1.35 2.92 -12.45
N VAL A 167 -0.53 3.43 -11.55
CA VAL A 167 0.73 4.11 -11.86
C VAL A 167 1.87 3.39 -11.15
N ASN A 168 3.05 3.30 -11.77
CA ASN A 168 4.24 2.77 -11.09
C ASN A 168 4.56 3.59 -9.85
N GLY A 169 4.91 2.92 -8.76
CA GLY A 169 5.17 3.55 -7.46
C GLY A 169 6.39 4.48 -7.40
N ASP A 170 7.27 4.43 -8.43
CA ASP A 170 8.40 5.31 -8.61
C ASP A 170 8.06 6.66 -9.26
N LYS A 171 6.83 6.83 -9.76
CA LYS A 171 6.39 8.07 -10.39
C LYS A 171 5.66 8.97 -9.43
N ASN A 172 5.94 10.28 -9.55
CA ASN A 172 5.23 11.29 -8.81
C ASN A 172 3.74 11.32 -9.24
N ILE A 173 2.87 10.89 -8.35
CA ILE A 173 1.42 10.83 -8.57
C ILE A 173 0.83 12.21 -8.89
N ASP A 174 1.38 13.29 -8.27
CA ASP A 174 0.90 14.65 -8.50
C ASP A 174 1.14 15.12 -9.94
N ASP A 175 2.25 14.73 -10.54
CA ASP A 175 2.53 15.04 -11.95
C ASP A 175 1.62 14.27 -12.89
N VAL A 176 1.29 13.03 -12.55
CA VAL A 176 0.31 12.23 -13.30
C VAL A 176 -1.08 12.86 -13.21
N MET A 177 -1.50 13.27 -12.02
CA MET A 177 -2.78 13.95 -11.82
C MET A 177 -2.88 15.24 -12.62
N LYS A 178 -1.83 16.09 -12.60
CA LYS A 178 -1.78 17.31 -13.44
C LYS A 178 -1.92 17.03 -14.94
N LYS A 179 -1.32 15.92 -15.41
CA LYS A 179 -1.45 15.50 -16.82
C LYS A 179 -2.85 15.01 -17.13
N LEU A 180 -3.49 14.25 -16.23
CA LEU A 180 -4.87 13.80 -16.40
C LEU A 180 -5.86 14.97 -16.39
N GLN A 181 -5.68 15.95 -15.51
CA GLN A 181 -6.51 17.15 -15.44
C GLN A 181 -6.46 18.02 -16.72
N ARG A 182 -5.44 17.85 -17.56
CA ARG A 182 -5.33 18.56 -18.86
C ARG A 182 -6.07 17.87 -20.01
N LEU A 183 -6.64 16.70 -19.77
CA LEU A 183 -7.45 16.03 -20.77
C LEU A 183 -8.73 16.84 -21.03
N ASP A 184 -9.15 16.87 -22.30
CA ASP A 184 -10.36 17.56 -22.72
C ASP A 184 -11.61 16.72 -22.38
N ILE A 185 -11.96 16.76 -21.09
CA ILE A 185 -13.18 16.12 -20.56
C ILE A 185 -13.91 17.11 -19.64
N ASN A 186 -15.19 16.89 -19.46
CA ASN A 186 -16.00 17.73 -18.59
C ASN A 186 -15.72 17.46 -17.10
N TRP A 187 -14.68 18.07 -16.56
CA TRP A 187 -14.29 17.93 -15.14
C TRP A 187 -15.35 18.41 -14.14
N LYS A 188 -16.44 19.05 -14.57
CA LYS A 188 -17.57 19.37 -13.68
C LYS A 188 -18.38 18.13 -13.31
N SER A 189 -18.32 17.10 -14.15
CA SER A 189 -19.05 15.83 -13.97
C SER A 189 -18.17 14.73 -13.34
N TYR A 190 -16.86 14.96 -13.21
CA TYR A 190 -15.91 13.94 -12.73
C TYR A 190 -15.00 14.50 -11.66
N ASN A 191 -14.69 13.68 -10.68
CA ASN A 191 -13.77 14.03 -9.61
C ASN A 191 -12.51 13.15 -9.70
N LEU A 192 -11.35 13.78 -9.87
CA LEU A 192 -10.08 13.07 -9.90
C LEU A 192 -9.47 13.07 -8.51
N ILE A 193 -9.41 11.91 -7.87
CA ILE A 193 -8.90 11.73 -6.51
C ILE A 193 -7.71 10.77 -6.48
N LYS A 194 -6.78 10.99 -5.56
CA LYS A 194 -5.76 9.99 -5.25
C LYS A 194 -6.40 8.86 -4.46
N SER A 195 -6.04 7.61 -4.77
CA SER A 195 -6.50 6.46 -3.98
C SER A 195 -6.15 6.60 -2.49
N SER A 196 -5.02 7.21 -2.15
CA SER A 196 -4.63 7.50 -0.78
C SER A 196 -5.57 8.47 -0.05
N SER A 197 -6.29 9.34 -0.78
CA SER A 197 -7.23 10.31 -0.17
C SER A 197 -8.47 9.61 0.41
N ASN A 198 -8.82 8.43 -0.11
CA ASN A 198 -9.93 7.63 0.39
C ASN A 198 -9.57 6.87 1.69
N TYR A 199 -8.31 6.96 2.13
CA TYR A 199 -7.80 6.25 3.32
C TYR A 199 -7.04 7.20 4.25
N PRO A 200 -7.70 8.25 4.79
CA PRO A 200 -7.02 9.27 5.60
C PRO A 200 -6.35 8.68 6.84
N GLY A 201 -6.95 7.68 7.48
CA GLY A 201 -6.36 6.99 8.62
C GLY A 201 -5.07 6.23 8.27
N LEU A 202 -5.07 5.53 7.14
CA LEU A 202 -3.89 4.83 6.63
C LEU A 202 -2.80 5.83 6.23
N GLN A 203 -3.16 6.90 5.53
CA GLN A 203 -2.22 7.94 5.12
C GLN A 203 -1.60 8.65 6.34
N GLN A 204 -2.40 8.96 7.36
CA GLN A 204 -1.91 9.56 8.61
C GLN A 204 -0.97 8.62 9.38
N SER A 205 -1.27 7.33 9.42
CA SER A 205 -0.40 6.33 10.06
C SER A 205 0.92 6.17 9.30
N ILE A 206 0.88 6.10 7.97
CA ILE A 206 2.08 6.03 7.13
C ILE A 206 2.92 7.29 7.27
N SER A 207 2.35 8.50 7.18
CA SER A 207 3.09 9.76 7.34
C SER A 207 3.63 9.93 8.77
N GLY A 208 2.93 9.43 9.78
CA GLY A 208 3.44 9.36 11.14
C GLY A 208 4.68 8.49 11.28
N ILE A 209 4.69 7.33 10.63
CA ILE A 209 5.85 6.42 10.60
C ILE A 209 7.04 7.08 9.90
N TYR A 210 6.83 7.71 8.75
CA TYR A 210 7.89 8.46 8.05
C TYR A 210 8.43 9.59 8.92
N GLY A 211 7.57 10.36 9.58
CA GLY A 211 7.99 11.44 10.49
C GLY A 211 8.81 10.96 11.69
N ILE A 212 8.50 9.78 12.24
CA ILE A 212 9.30 9.15 13.29
C ILE A 212 10.62 8.63 12.72
N ALA A 213 10.59 7.97 11.56
CA ALA A 213 11.79 7.45 10.91
C ALA A 213 12.79 8.57 10.58
N ASP A 214 12.32 9.70 10.05
CA ASP A 214 13.17 10.86 9.77
C ASP A 214 13.81 11.44 11.04
N LYS A 215 13.05 11.58 12.13
CA LYS A 215 13.58 12.04 13.41
C LYS A 215 14.61 11.08 14.00
N LEU A 216 14.36 9.78 13.94
CA LEU A 216 15.30 8.74 14.38
C LEU A 216 16.56 8.75 13.51
N LEU A 217 16.43 8.92 12.20
CA LEU A 217 17.55 9.01 11.28
C LEU A 217 18.42 10.23 11.61
N MET A 218 17.81 11.41 11.74
CA MET A 218 18.55 12.62 12.10
C MET A 218 19.21 12.51 13.47
N GLY A 219 18.50 11.99 14.48
CA GLY A 219 19.05 11.77 15.81
C GLY A 219 20.22 10.78 15.81
N SER A 220 20.09 9.67 15.07
CA SER A 220 21.17 8.67 14.96
C SER A 220 22.39 9.21 14.23
N LEU A 221 22.22 10.04 13.19
CA LEU A 221 23.32 10.68 12.48
C LEU A 221 24.11 11.63 13.38
N ILE A 222 23.43 12.48 14.13
CA ILE A 222 24.06 13.40 15.08
C ILE A 222 24.80 12.63 16.16
N PHE A 223 24.15 11.64 16.78
CA PHE A 223 24.76 10.83 17.82
C PHE A 223 25.97 10.03 17.31
N SER A 224 25.85 9.39 16.14
CA SER A 224 26.96 8.67 15.50
C SER A 224 28.13 9.59 15.18
N GLY A 225 27.85 10.80 14.67
CA GLY A 225 28.86 11.81 14.39
C GLY A 225 29.64 12.23 15.65
N LEU A 226 28.94 12.44 16.76
CA LEU A 226 29.58 12.76 18.06
C LEU A 226 30.45 11.61 18.55
N VAL A 227 29.92 10.39 18.58
CA VAL A 227 30.67 9.20 19.03
C VAL A 227 31.89 8.97 18.14
N LEU A 228 31.73 9.05 16.82
CA LEU A 228 32.83 8.90 15.87
C LEU A 228 33.91 9.95 16.09
N THR A 229 33.53 11.22 16.29
CA THR A 229 34.48 12.32 16.57
C THR A 229 35.27 12.04 17.84
N LEU A 230 34.64 11.58 18.92
CA LEU A 230 35.30 11.22 20.16
C LEU A 230 36.26 10.05 19.99
N LEU A 231 35.83 8.99 19.30
CA LEU A 231 36.68 7.83 19.02
C LEU A 231 37.89 8.20 18.16
N LEU A 232 37.70 9.01 17.11
CA LEU A 232 38.79 9.50 16.28
C LEU A 232 39.74 10.41 17.05
N PHE A 233 39.21 11.24 17.94
CA PHE A 233 40.06 12.06 18.82
C PHE A 233 40.95 11.21 19.71
N LEU A 234 40.38 10.17 20.34
CA LEU A 234 41.18 9.22 21.18
C LEU A 234 42.21 8.46 20.35
N TRP A 235 41.79 8.01 19.14
CA TRP A 235 42.67 7.26 18.23
C TRP A 235 43.84 8.10 17.74
N ILE A 236 43.60 9.36 17.30
CA ILE A 236 44.66 10.26 16.87
C ILE A 236 45.58 10.63 18.08
N ASN A 237 44.97 10.84 19.25
CA ASN A 237 45.76 11.16 20.46
C ASN A 237 46.67 9.98 20.88
N ALA A 238 46.22 8.73 20.75
CA ALA A 238 47.05 7.52 20.99
C ALA A 238 48.24 7.44 20.01
N ARG A 239 48.10 7.90 18.77
CA ARG A 239 49.14 7.92 17.73
C ARG A 239 50.01 9.19 17.75
N ARG A 240 49.88 10.03 18.78
CA ARG A 240 50.53 11.36 18.84
C ARG A 240 52.06 11.30 18.67
N LYS A 241 52.74 10.27 19.24
CA LYS A 241 54.18 10.07 19.08
C LYS A 241 54.56 9.71 17.65
N GLU A 242 53.81 8.84 16.98
CA GLU A 242 54.02 8.44 15.59
C GLU A 242 53.89 9.67 14.68
N ILE A 243 52.88 10.49 14.90
CA ILE A 243 52.65 11.76 14.17
C ILE A 243 53.86 12.70 14.40
N GLY A 244 54.35 12.82 15.64
CA GLY A 244 55.53 13.62 15.97
C GLY A 244 56.78 13.16 15.24
N ILE A 245 57.02 11.85 15.18
CA ILE A 245 58.16 11.26 14.45
C ILE A 245 58.02 11.56 12.94
N MET A 246 56.85 11.32 12.34
CA MET A 246 56.63 11.61 10.91
C MET A 246 56.87 13.08 10.55
N LEU A 247 56.40 14.01 11.37
CA LEU A 247 56.67 15.42 11.19
C LEU A 247 58.15 15.77 11.29
N SER A 248 58.90 15.11 12.22
CA SER A 248 60.34 15.31 12.37
C SER A 248 61.15 14.73 11.20
N LEU A 249 60.61 13.71 10.50
CA LEU A 249 61.19 13.15 9.28
C LEU A 249 60.81 13.96 8.01
N GLY A 250 60.15 15.12 8.17
CA GLY A 250 59.82 16.02 7.07
C GLY A 250 58.51 15.73 6.37
N LYS A 251 57.66 14.83 6.87
CA LYS A 251 56.32 14.65 6.34
C LYS A 251 55.47 15.88 6.63
N THR A 252 54.65 16.28 5.67
CA THR A 252 53.72 17.43 5.85
C THR A 252 52.52 17.02 6.67
N LYS A 253 51.83 17.98 7.29
CA LYS A 253 50.57 17.72 7.99
C LYS A 253 49.50 17.15 7.08
N ALA A 254 49.51 17.54 5.80
CA ALA A 254 48.58 17.02 4.79
C ALA A 254 48.83 15.54 4.48
N ASP A 255 50.11 15.13 4.41
CA ASP A 255 50.44 13.71 4.17
C ASP A 255 49.95 12.83 5.31
N ILE A 256 50.07 13.27 6.56
CA ILE A 256 49.63 12.55 7.72
C ILE A 256 48.10 12.45 7.76
N ILE A 257 47.41 13.54 7.48
CA ILE A 257 45.94 13.55 7.39
C ILE A 257 45.49 12.63 6.23
N GLY A 258 46.15 12.71 5.08
CA GLY A 258 45.89 11.84 3.93
C GLY A 258 46.01 10.34 4.25
N GLN A 259 47.05 9.98 5.02
CA GLN A 259 47.23 8.62 5.51
C GLN A 259 46.07 8.20 6.43
N CYS A 260 45.68 9.04 7.39
CA CYS A 260 44.57 8.77 8.28
C CYS A 260 43.25 8.62 7.50
N ILE A 261 43.01 9.46 6.48
CA ILE A 261 41.82 9.35 5.60
C ILE A 261 41.80 8.00 4.89
N LEU A 262 42.92 7.58 4.34
CA LEU A 262 43.03 6.32 3.60
C LEU A 262 42.76 5.11 4.52
N GLU A 263 43.32 5.09 5.72
CA GLU A 263 43.05 4.05 6.72
C GLU A 263 41.54 4.00 7.08
N LEU A 264 40.93 5.16 7.31
CA LEU A 264 39.51 5.26 7.64
C LEU A 264 38.61 4.85 6.47
N ILE A 265 38.96 5.15 5.24
CA ILE A 265 38.22 4.72 4.05
C ILE A 265 38.20 3.19 3.94
N ILE A 266 39.35 2.54 4.13
CA ILE A 266 39.43 1.07 4.09
C ILE A 266 38.53 0.45 5.17
N ILE A 267 38.60 0.95 6.40
CA ILE A 267 37.78 0.46 7.52
C ILE A 267 36.29 0.71 7.23
N SER A 268 35.94 1.91 6.70
CA SER A 268 34.55 2.25 6.40
C SER A 268 33.94 1.42 5.29
N VAL A 269 34.71 1.04 4.25
CA VAL A 269 34.23 0.13 3.20
C VAL A 269 33.88 -1.25 3.78
N LEU A 270 34.74 -1.79 4.64
CA LEU A 270 34.47 -3.08 5.32
C LEU A 270 33.23 -3.00 6.22
N ALA A 271 33.16 -1.95 7.05
CA ALA A 271 32.04 -1.72 7.97
C ALA A 271 30.71 -1.50 7.19
N PHE A 272 30.74 -0.74 6.10
CA PHE A 272 29.59 -0.47 5.27
C PHE A 272 29.06 -1.73 4.57
N THR A 273 29.98 -2.57 4.09
CA THR A 273 29.62 -3.86 3.50
C THR A 273 28.93 -4.75 4.53
N GLY A 274 29.48 -4.87 5.74
CA GLY A 274 28.86 -5.62 6.84
C GLY A 274 27.48 -5.07 7.22
N ALA A 275 27.34 -3.75 7.31
CA ALA A 275 26.08 -3.08 7.61
C ALA A 275 25.00 -3.32 6.53
N TYR A 276 25.39 -3.36 5.24
CA TYR A 276 24.49 -3.69 4.15
C TYR A 276 23.89 -5.10 4.29
N PHE A 277 24.71 -6.10 4.58
CA PHE A 277 24.23 -7.47 4.82
C PHE A 277 23.32 -7.56 6.04
N ALA A 278 23.69 -6.89 7.14
CA ALA A 278 22.89 -6.84 8.36
C ALA A 278 21.54 -6.16 8.12
N ALA A 279 21.52 -5.05 7.38
CA ALA A 279 20.30 -4.32 7.02
C ALA A 279 19.36 -5.19 6.17
N ASN A 280 19.87 -5.90 5.17
CA ASN A 280 19.05 -6.81 4.35
C ASN A 280 18.45 -7.96 5.16
N TYR A 281 19.19 -8.48 6.13
CA TYR A 281 18.71 -9.56 7.01
C TYR A 281 17.61 -9.06 7.95
N THR A 282 17.76 -7.87 8.53
CA THR A 282 16.83 -7.32 9.51
C THR A 282 15.61 -6.65 8.86
N ALA A 283 15.72 -6.16 7.62
CA ALA A 283 14.66 -5.44 6.91
C ALA A 283 13.35 -6.24 6.83
N LYS A 284 13.42 -7.55 6.60
CA LYS A 284 12.24 -8.42 6.55
C LYS A 284 11.51 -8.48 7.90
N GLY A 285 12.23 -8.70 8.98
CA GLY A 285 11.63 -8.81 10.32
C GLY A 285 11.05 -7.48 10.83
N VAL A 286 11.68 -6.36 10.49
CA VAL A 286 11.16 -5.01 10.81
C VAL A 286 9.91 -4.72 10.00
N SER A 287 9.90 -5.08 8.71
CA SER A 287 8.75 -4.92 7.82
C SER A 287 7.51 -5.66 8.34
N ASP A 288 7.67 -6.91 8.76
CA ASP A 288 6.56 -7.72 9.27
C ASP A 288 5.99 -7.16 10.59
N LYS A 289 6.84 -6.67 11.50
CA LYS A 289 6.40 -6.02 12.74
C LYS A 289 5.65 -4.71 12.48
N ILE A 290 6.15 -3.88 11.57
CA ILE A 290 5.49 -2.63 11.17
C ILE A 290 4.11 -2.93 10.58
N LEU A 291 4.01 -3.93 9.71
CA LEU A 291 2.75 -4.39 9.12
C LEU A 291 1.74 -4.82 10.17
N THR A 292 2.17 -5.64 11.12
CA THR A 292 1.31 -6.11 12.21
C THR A 292 0.77 -4.96 13.06
N ASN A 293 1.62 -3.98 13.40
CA ASN A 293 1.22 -2.81 14.15
C ASN A 293 0.24 -1.91 13.38
N ILE A 294 0.53 -1.61 12.12
CA ILE A 294 -0.36 -0.81 11.25
C ILE A 294 -1.72 -1.48 11.10
N ASN A 295 -1.75 -2.79 10.82
CA ASN A 295 -3.00 -3.52 10.67
C ASN A 295 -3.82 -3.54 11.96
N SER A 296 -3.17 -3.67 13.12
CA SER A 296 -3.85 -3.62 14.41
C SER A 296 -4.44 -2.24 14.72
N GLU A 297 -3.75 -1.15 14.36
CA GLU A 297 -4.27 0.21 14.52
C GLU A 297 -5.42 0.51 13.56
N ILE A 298 -5.33 0.07 12.29
CA ILE A 298 -6.40 0.22 11.30
C ILE A 298 -7.65 -0.53 11.77
N THR A 299 -7.49 -1.77 12.25
CA THR A 299 -8.62 -2.56 12.76
C THR A 299 -9.29 -1.89 13.96
N LYS A 300 -8.50 -1.40 14.92
CA LYS A 300 -9.04 -0.67 16.09
C LYS A 300 -9.74 0.64 15.73
N LYS A 301 -9.24 1.37 14.72
CA LYS A 301 -9.90 2.59 14.22
C LYS A 301 -11.18 2.27 13.47
N SER A 302 -11.17 1.27 12.59
CA SER A 302 -12.36 0.86 11.84
C SER A 302 -13.47 0.35 12.76
N GLU A 303 -13.15 -0.31 13.88
CA GLU A 303 -14.11 -0.70 14.89
C GLU A 303 -14.73 0.50 15.64
N LYS A 304 -13.97 1.58 15.83
CA LYS A 304 -14.45 2.81 16.47
C LYS A 304 -15.25 3.71 15.52
N GLU A 305 -14.84 3.81 14.26
CA GLU A 305 -15.42 4.71 13.26
C GLU A 305 -16.55 4.04 12.46
N GLY A 306 -16.60 2.72 12.38
CA GLY A 306 -17.68 1.94 11.74
C GLY A 306 -19.07 2.11 12.38
N LYS A 307 -19.19 2.95 13.40
CA LYS A 307 -20.47 3.35 14.01
C LYS A 307 -21.06 4.63 13.39
N SER A 308 -20.39 5.31 12.48
CA SER A 308 -20.71 6.69 12.09
C SER A 308 -21.09 6.93 10.63
N SER A 309 -20.92 6.02 9.69
CA SER A 309 -21.23 6.32 8.29
C SER A 309 -22.35 5.46 7.72
N ASN A 310 -23.57 5.91 7.94
CA ASN A 310 -24.77 5.34 7.31
C ASN A 310 -25.16 6.05 6.00
N VAL A 311 -24.26 6.78 5.36
CA VAL A 311 -24.60 7.54 4.14
C VAL A 311 -23.64 7.18 3.03
N GLY A 312 -24.15 6.41 2.06
CA GLY A 312 -23.47 6.13 0.81
C GLY A 312 -22.46 4.97 0.89
N GLY A 313 -22.95 3.74 0.70
CA GLY A 313 -22.09 2.57 0.50
C GLY A 313 -21.28 2.71 -0.77
N GLY A 314 -20.06 3.19 -0.67
CA GLY A 314 -19.12 3.35 -1.76
C GLY A 314 -17.70 3.01 -1.29
N ALA A 315 -16.73 3.51 -2.01
CA ALA A 315 -15.30 3.32 -1.75
C ALA A 315 -14.85 3.64 -0.30
N GLU A 316 -15.62 4.45 0.45
CA GLU A 316 -15.34 4.77 1.84
C GLU A 316 -15.47 3.57 2.77
N VAL A 317 -16.51 2.73 2.58
CA VAL A 317 -16.70 1.51 3.40
C VAL A 317 -15.61 0.48 3.06
N ASP A 318 -15.24 0.36 1.80
CA ASP A 318 -14.16 -0.51 1.36
C ASP A 318 -12.78 0.00 1.84
N GLY A 319 -12.63 1.32 2.03
CA GLY A 319 -11.43 1.96 2.56
C GLY A 319 -11.06 1.53 3.96
N PHE A 320 -12.05 1.39 4.84
CA PHE A 320 -11.85 0.94 6.22
C PHE A 320 -11.55 -0.56 6.34
N ASN A 321 -11.88 -1.35 5.32
CA ASN A 321 -11.63 -2.79 5.30
C ASN A 321 -10.25 -3.15 4.73
N ARG A 322 -9.50 -2.20 4.18
CA ARG A 322 -8.17 -2.48 3.61
C ARG A 322 -7.15 -2.73 4.70
N THR A 323 -6.57 -3.91 4.68
CA THR A 323 -5.37 -4.25 5.44
C THR A 323 -4.20 -4.37 4.48
N LEU A 324 -3.05 -3.81 4.87
CA LEU A 324 -1.81 -4.00 4.13
C LEU A 324 -1.40 -5.48 4.28
N THR A 325 -1.40 -6.23 3.18
CA THR A 325 -1.05 -7.66 3.19
C THR A 325 0.45 -7.90 3.08
N LYS A 326 1.20 -6.96 2.48
CA LYS A 326 2.63 -7.12 2.26
C LYS A 326 3.32 -5.77 2.12
N LEU A 327 4.35 -5.55 2.92
CA LEU A 327 5.26 -4.42 2.77
C LEU A 327 6.53 -4.93 2.07
N ASN A 328 6.75 -4.50 0.85
CA ASN A 328 7.94 -4.91 0.11
C ASN A 328 9.02 -3.84 0.26
N VAL A 329 9.81 -3.95 1.33
CA VAL A 329 10.95 -3.06 1.55
C VAL A 329 12.11 -3.57 0.69
N LYS A 330 12.44 -2.81 -0.35
CA LYS A 330 13.63 -3.03 -1.17
C LYS A 330 14.65 -1.94 -0.85
N ILE A 331 15.85 -2.34 -0.48
CA ILE A 331 16.98 -1.42 -0.37
C ILE A 331 17.47 -1.16 -1.81
N ASN A 332 17.31 0.06 -2.27
CA ASN A 332 17.74 0.45 -3.61
C ASN A 332 19.23 0.77 -3.60
N VAL A 333 19.97 0.38 -4.65
CA VAL A 333 21.41 0.66 -4.76
C VAL A 333 21.70 2.17 -4.69
N GLN A 334 20.81 3.00 -5.22
CA GLN A 334 20.94 4.46 -5.14
C GLN A 334 20.93 4.97 -3.69
N ASP A 335 20.03 4.43 -2.83
CA ASP A 335 19.93 4.81 -1.44
C ASP A 335 21.21 4.43 -0.66
N VAL A 336 21.78 3.27 -0.98
CA VAL A 336 23.06 2.80 -0.43
C VAL A 336 24.20 3.76 -0.79
N ILE A 337 24.26 4.23 -2.02
CA ILE A 337 25.26 5.19 -2.47
C ILE A 337 25.10 6.53 -1.73
N TYR A 338 23.87 7.06 -1.60
CA TYR A 338 23.63 8.30 -0.88
C TYR A 338 24.04 8.20 0.60
N VAL A 339 23.72 7.11 1.27
CA VAL A 339 24.13 6.87 2.67
C VAL A 339 25.67 6.76 2.75
N GLY A 340 26.31 6.09 1.80
CA GLY A 340 27.76 5.97 1.73
C GLY A 340 28.47 7.33 1.59
N ILE A 341 27.97 8.21 0.72
CA ILE A 341 28.47 9.57 0.55
C ILE A 341 28.30 10.37 1.85
N LEU A 342 27.11 10.31 2.47
CA LEU A 342 26.82 11.00 3.72
C LEU A 342 27.74 10.54 4.85
N CYS A 343 27.95 9.22 5.00
CA CYS A 343 28.88 8.67 5.98
C CYS A 343 30.32 9.15 5.73
N THR A 344 30.77 9.19 4.47
CA THR A 344 32.09 9.71 4.12
C THR A 344 32.27 11.18 4.52
N ILE A 345 31.25 12.01 4.29
CA ILE A 345 31.27 13.43 4.71
C ILE A 345 31.38 13.53 6.24
N ILE A 346 30.61 12.74 6.98
CA ILE A 346 30.65 12.72 8.45
C ILE A 346 32.05 12.32 8.95
N ILE A 347 32.67 11.30 8.36
CA ILE A 347 34.01 10.83 8.70
C ILE A 347 35.04 11.96 8.46
N LEU A 348 34.97 12.65 7.34
CA LEU A 348 35.89 13.76 7.02
C LEU A 348 35.74 14.93 8.00
N ILE A 349 34.50 15.30 8.33
CA ILE A 349 34.24 16.35 9.33
C ILE A 349 34.76 15.91 10.71
N ALA A 350 34.44 14.70 11.15
CA ALA A 350 34.87 14.16 12.43
C ALA A 350 36.41 14.09 12.55
N LEU A 351 37.08 13.63 11.48
CA LEU A 351 38.54 13.62 11.41
C LEU A 351 39.13 15.03 11.45
N GLY A 352 38.54 15.98 10.72
CA GLY A 352 38.96 17.38 10.73
C GLY A 352 38.90 17.99 12.15
N VAL A 353 37.76 17.76 12.84
CA VAL A 353 37.59 18.25 14.22
C VAL A 353 38.56 17.54 15.19
N ALA A 354 38.69 16.22 15.08
CA ALA A 354 39.56 15.43 15.96
C ALA A 354 41.05 15.78 15.78
N SER A 355 41.49 15.97 14.53
CA SER A 355 42.90 16.26 14.23
C SER A 355 43.30 17.70 14.47
N TYR A 356 42.33 18.65 14.48
CA TYR A 356 42.60 20.11 14.56
C TYR A 356 43.53 20.47 15.74
N LYS A 357 43.21 19.98 16.93
CA LYS A 357 43.97 20.32 18.16
C LYS A 357 45.42 19.79 18.14
N ILE A 358 45.62 18.59 17.56
CA ILE A 358 46.92 17.91 17.50
C ILE A 358 47.78 18.53 16.38
N MET A 359 47.16 18.80 15.22
CA MET A 359 47.85 19.42 14.09
C MET A 359 48.27 20.86 14.33
N LYS A 360 47.71 21.54 15.36
CA LYS A 360 48.12 22.89 15.75
C LYS A 360 49.40 22.89 16.60
N LYS A 361 49.77 21.75 17.21
CA LYS A 361 50.98 21.62 18.04
C LYS A 361 52.26 21.51 17.20
N HIS A 362 53.40 21.95 17.78
CA HIS A 362 54.70 21.79 17.14
C HIS A 362 55.24 20.34 17.33
N PRO A 363 56.07 19.82 16.41
CA PRO A 363 56.60 18.46 16.51
C PRO A 363 57.29 18.16 17.84
N LYS A 364 58.06 19.11 18.39
CA LYS A 364 58.74 18.99 19.68
C LYS A 364 57.77 18.74 20.85
N THR A 365 56.65 19.46 20.90
CA THR A 365 55.64 19.28 21.96
C THR A 365 54.89 17.94 21.83
N LEU A 366 54.71 17.40 20.62
CA LEU A 366 54.11 16.11 20.41
C LEU A 366 54.96 14.92 20.88
N LEU A 367 56.28 15.12 20.92
CA LEU A 367 57.25 14.12 21.39
C LEU A 367 57.53 14.19 22.87
N THR A 368 57.44 15.40 23.51
CA THR A 368 57.80 15.65 24.88
C THR A 368 56.67 15.70 25.90
N ASP A 369 55.44 15.90 25.46
CA ASP A 369 54.24 15.84 26.33
C ASP A 369 54.02 14.38 26.77
N ILE A 370 54.59 14.02 27.91
CA ILE A 370 54.36 12.78 28.65
C ILE A 370 53.41 13.14 29.79
N GLU A 371 52.09 13.22 29.49
CA GLU A 371 51.03 13.14 30.52
C GLU A 371 49.68 12.82 29.83
#